data_fe9628ff03311d111ba7bba260bc64eb
#
_entry.id   fe9628ff03311d111ba7bba260bc64eb
#
_cell.length_a   1.000
_cell.length_b   1.000
_cell.length_c   1.000
_cell.angle_alpha   90.00
_cell.angle_beta   90.00
_cell.angle_gamma   90.00
#
_symmetry.space_group_name_H-M   'P 1'
#
loop_
_entity.id
_entity.type
_entity.pdbx_description
1 polymer ?
#
loop_
_entity_poly.entity_id
_entity_poly.type
_entity_poly.pdbx_seq_one_letter_code
_entity_poly.pdbx_strand_id
1 'polypeptide(L)'
;NGAYYKMLEFFFKANQRGLIDPDSSVQDWTTTDEQKLRAYRKYLLWYNWEMNLAGINLSDEDKAAGKGFVNVPVEDLNIYQVADSYYGSGRVWGIGSGVDDATKEKIMQLFDWMASPEGISYMWDGIAGVNYAIEEGTGRYAQTDDSVAYVAGKKNLPDEWGGGLYNDGKCQLNQYIVSNMAVNPNNNEPYSMSYWSTNLEKPKDQRYVDWTEKYGTDTQTEYFEENGLLKTVANVNVVLESDTTDIALIRSQCGKEITNASWKMVFAADQAEFDALWENLKETLTGIGWDDLVKFDMEKYQKVIDARKAAK
;
A
#
# COMPACT_ATOMS: atom_id res chain seq x y z
N ASN A 1 21.53 18.00 11.18
CA ASN A 1 20.09 17.76 11.22
C ASN A 1 19.63 17.12 9.91
N GLY A 2 19.46 15.79 9.93
CA GLY A 2 19.06 15.00 8.78
C GLY A 2 17.56 15.08 8.47
N ALA A 3 17.12 14.29 7.48
CA ALA A 3 15.70 14.25 7.06
C ALA A 3 14.72 13.91 8.19
N TYR A 4 15.12 13.01 9.09
CA TYR A 4 14.29 12.60 10.21
C TYR A 4 14.02 13.74 11.20
N TYR A 5 15.06 14.53 11.56
CA TYR A 5 14.89 15.73 12.39
C TYR A 5 13.92 16.73 11.74
N LYS A 6 14.10 17.00 10.44
CA LYS A 6 13.23 17.92 9.69
C LYS A 6 11.78 17.46 9.67
N MET A 7 11.57 16.16 9.55
CA MET A 7 10.23 15.56 9.63
C MET A 7 9.60 15.78 11.02
N LEU A 8 10.33 15.51 12.08
CA LEU A 8 9.84 15.74 13.44
C LEU A 8 9.56 17.22 13.71
N GLU A 9 10.44 18.11 13.25
CA GLU A 9 10.25 19.55 13.35
C GLU A 9 9.00 20.02 12.59
N PHE A 10 8.73 19.46 11.42
CA PHE A 10 7.51 19.71 10.67
C PHE A 10 6.27 19.34 11.48
N PHE A 11 6.22 18.13 12.04
CA PHE A 11 5.07 17.69 12.85
C PHE A 11 4.96 18.45 14.17
N PHE A 12 6.06 18.79 14.81
CA PHE A 12 6.07 19.68 15.96
C PHE A 12 5.44 21.04 15.64
N LYS A 13 5.86 21.68 14.54
CA LYS A 13 5.28 22.96 14.09
C LYS A 13 3.80 22.82 13.71
N ALA A 14 3.40 21.70 13.14
CA ALA A 14 2.00 21.40 12.88
C ALA A 14 1.19 21.27 14.18
N ASN A 15 1.75 20.60 15.19
CA ASN A 15 1.13 20.49 16.51
C ASN A 15 0.97 21.85 17.18
N GLN A 16 1.97 22.72 17.13
CA GLN A 16 1.88 24.09 17.67
C GLN A 16 0.76 24.93 17.03
N ARG A 17 0.30 24.53 15.84
CA ARG A 17 -0.84 25.13 15.13
C ARG A 17 -2.15 24.41 15.35
N GLY A 18 -2.19 23.39 16.22
CA GLY A 18 -3.38 22.59 16.48
C GLY A 18 -3.79 21.69 15.31
N LEU A 19 -2.85 21.33 14.42
CA LEU A 19 -3.12 20.51 13.24
C LEU A 19 -2.88 19.01 13.48
N ILE A 20 -2.30 18.63 14.63
CA ILE A 20 -2.09 17.24 14.99
C ILE A 20 -3.19 16.78 15.94
N ASP A 21 -3.77 15.64 15.63
CA ASP A 21 -4.72 14.99 16.52
C ASP A 21 -3.99 14.59 17.83
N PRO A 22 -4.46 15.04 19.00
CA PRO A 22 -3.78 14.77 20.26
C PRO A 22 -3.66 13.29 20.60
N ASP A 23 -4.57 12.45 20.06
CA ASP A 23 -4.54 11.01 20.28
C ASP A 23 -3.64 10.24 19.30
N SER A 24 -2.97 10.92 18.36
CA SER A 24 -2.19 10.28 17.29
C SER A 24 -1.15 9.28 17.80
N SER A 25 -0.58 9.50 18.99
CA SER A 25 0.44 8.62 19.59
C SER A 25 -0.08 7.29 20.12
N VAL A 26 -1.39 7.18 20.31
CA VAL A 26 -2.05 6.01 20.95
C VAL A 26 -3.16 5.40 20.11
N GLN A 27 -3.42 5.94 18.92
CA GLN A 27 -4.46 5.42 18.04
C GLN A 27 -4.03 4.10 17.41
N ASP A 28 -4.97 3.17 17.35
CA ASP A 28 -4.87 1.98 16.53
C ASP A 28 -5.43 2.21 15.12
N TRP A 29 -5.24 1.20 14.26
CA TRP A 29 -5.72 1.24 12.88
C TRP A 29 -7.24 1.39 12.80
N THR A 30 -8.00 0.66 13.62
CA THR A 30 -9.48 0.69 13.59
C THR A 30 -10.00 2.09 13.91
N THR A 31 -9.48 2.72 14.97
CA THR A 31 -9.84 4.09 15.33
C THR A 31 -9.48 5.08 14.22
N THR A 32 -8.28 4.91 13.65
CA THR A 32 -7.80 5.78 12.57
C THR A 32 -8.63 5.63 11.30
N ASP A 33 -8.85 4.40 10.82
CA ASP A 33 -9.58 4.14 9.57
C ASP A 33 -11.07 4.37 9.72
N GLU A 34 -11.72 3.68 10.65
CA GLU A 34 -13.18 3.68 10.73
C GLU A 34 -13.75 4.97 11.31
N GLN A 35 -13.11 5.54 12.33
CA GLN A 35 -13.69 6.68 13.05
C GLN A 35 -13.22 8.03 12.53
N LYS A 36 -12.04 8.13 11.96
CA LYS A 36 -11.47 9.41 11.55
C LYS A 36 -11.33 9.53 10.04
N LEU A 37 -10.75 8.56 9.37
CA LEU A 37 -10.55 8.61 7.93
C LEU A 37 -11.88 8.61 7.19
N ARG A 38 -12.74 7.63 7.49
CA ARG A 38 -14.07 7.50 6.86
C ARG A 38 -15.02 8.64 7.22
N ALA A 39 -14.81 9.28 8.37
CA ALA A 39 -15.56 10.46 8.77
C ALA A 39 -14.94 11.78 8.27
N TYR A 40 -13.97 11.73 7.36
CA TYR A 40 -13.24 12.89 6.82
C TYR A 40 -12.60 13.79 7.90
N ARG A 41 -12.20 13.19 9.03
CA ARG A 41 -11.57 13.92 10.13
C ARG A 41 -10.05 13.91 10.06
N LYS A 42 -9.48 13.25 9.08
CA LYS A 42 -8.04 13.13 8.87
C LYS A 42 -7.69 13.51 7.45
N TYR A 43 -6.77 14.44 7.28
CA TYR A 43 -6.56 15.09 6.00
C TYR A 43 -5.12 15.00 5.47
N LEU A 44 -4.16 14.62 6.30
CA LEU A 44 -2.79 14.46 5.87
C LEU A 44 -2.42 12.99 5.91
N LEU A 45 -2.64 12.32 4.79
CA LEU A 45 -2.23 10.94 4.58
C LEU A 45 -1.09 10.92 3.59
N TRP A 46 -0.07 10.22 3.94
CA TRP A 46 1.07 9.96 3.07
C TRP A 46 1.00 8.56 2.44
N TYR A 47 0.01 7.74 2.81
CA TYR A 47 -0.11 6.35 2.41
C TYR A 47 -1.30 6.14 1.47
N ASN A 48 -1.00 5.85 0.21
CA ASN A 48 -1.98 5.71 -0.87
C ASN A 48 -3.01 4.58 -0.65
N TRP A 49 -2.64 3.53 0.04
CA TRP A 49 -3.54 2.42 0.39
C TRP A 49 -4.74 2.89 1.22
N GLU A 50 -4.52 3.69 2.24
CA GLU A 50 -5.58 4.20 3.12
C GLU A 50 -6.59 5.06 2.35
N MET A 51 -6.12 5.86 1.40
CA MET A 51 -7.00 6.67 0.54
C MET A 51 -7.85 5.82 -0.39
N ASN A 52 -7.29 4.74 -0.92
CA ASN A 52 -8.06 3.79 -1.73
C ASN A 52 -9.13 3.09 -0.91
N LEU A 53 -8.83 2.70 0.32
CA LEU A 53 -9.82 2.11 1.23
C LEU A 53 -10.95 3.09 1.56
N ALA A 54 -10.62 4.33 1.89
CA ALA A 54 -11.63 5.37 2.13
C ALA A 54 -12.49 5.61 0.88
N GLY A 55 -11.89 5.60 -0.31
CA GLY A 55 -12.61 5.73 -1.58
C GLY A 55 -13.58 4.59 -1.86
N ILE A 56 -13.22 3.36 -1.55
CA ILE A 56 -14.06 2.17 -1.75
C ILE A 56 -15.36 2.25 -0.94
N ASN A 57 -15.33 2.89 0.22
CA ASN A 57 -16.46 2.95 1.16
C ASN A 57 -17.26 4.26 1.09
N LEU A 58 -16.97 5.15 0.13
CA LEU A 58 -17.78 6.34 -0.08
C LEU A 58 -19.19 5.96 -0.52
N SER A 59 -20.20 6.64 0.04
CA SER A 59 -21.57 6.55 -0.45
C SER A 59 -21.67 7.13 -1.87
N ASP A 60 -22.70 6.73 -2.61
CA ASP A 60 -22.94 7.30 -3.94
C ASP A 60 -23.26 8.80 -3.86
N GLU A 61 -23.89 9.25 -2.76
CA GLU A 61 -24.12 10.67 -2.47
C GLU A 61 -22.80 11.44 -2.29
N ASP A 62 -21.86 10.89 -1.51
CA ASP A 62 -20.55 11.51 -1.31
C ASP A 62 -19.74 11.58 -2.61
N LYS A 63 -19.77 10.50 -3.41
CA LYS A 63 -19.12 10.48 -4.73
C LYS A 63 -19.71 11.53 -5.66
N ALA A 64 -21.03 11.62 -5.73
CA ALA A 64 -21.74 12.62 -6.54
C ALA A 64 -21.46 14.05 -6.08
N ALA A 65 -21.25 14.25 -4.77
CA ALA A 65 -20.89 15.55 -4.19
C ALA A 65 -19.38 15.86 -4.29
N GLY A 66 -18.59 15.03 -4.96
CA GLY A 66 -17.12 15.21 -5.07
C GLY A 66 -16.36 15.04 -3.75
N LYS A 67 -16.98 14.46 -2.72
CA LYS A 67 -16.30 14.21 -1.46
C LYS A 67 -15.39 13.00 -1.57
N GLY A 68 -14.27 13.05 -0.89
CA GLY A 68 -13.29 11.99 -0.83
C GLY A 68 -11.88 12.53 -0.76
N PHE A 69 -10.93 11.61 -0.72
CA PHE A 69 -9.52 11.97 -0.69
C PHE A 69 -8.95 12.02 -2.10
N VAL A 70 -8.10 12.99 -2.33
CA VAL A 70 -7.27 13.11 -3.52
C VAL A 70 -5.83 13.39 -3.11
N ASN A 71 -4.88 12.94 -3.91
CA ASN A 71 -3.49 13.32 -3.71
C ASN A 71 -3.29 14.76 -4.15
N VAL A 72 -2.72 15.57 -3.30
CA VAL A 72 -2.36 16.95 -3.63
C VAL A 72 -0.88 16.97 -4.01
N PRO A 73 -0.53 17.37 -5.23
CA PRO A 73 0.87 17.60 -5.59
C PRO A 73 1.48 18.66 -4.67
N VAL A 74 2.64 18.34 -4.10
CA VAL A 74 3.39 19.24 -3.25
C VAL A 74 4.64 19.68 -4.00
N GLU A 75 4.95 20.95 -3.97
CA GLU A 75 6.16 21.53 -4.53
C GLU A 75 7.40 20.78 -3.96
N ASP A 76 8.37 20.48 -4.81
CA ASP A 76 9.59 19.73 -4.45
C ASP A 76 9.39 18.25 -4.06
N LEU A 77 8.19 17.70 -4.21
CA LEU A 77 7.96 16.28 -4.00
C LEU A 77 8.53 15.46 -5.16
N ASN A 78 9.40 14.51 -4.83
CA ASN A 78 9.81 13.47 -5.78
C ASN A 78 9.26 12.14 -5.31
N ILE A 79 8.53 11.45 -6.19
CA ILE A 79 8.02 10.11 -5.95
C ILE A 79 9.03 9.13 -6.57
N TYR A 80 9.52 8.21 -5.75
CA TYR A 80 10.43 7.17 -6.21
C TYR A 80 9.66 5.86 -6.37
N GLN A 81 9.75 5.27 -7.54
CA GLN A 81 9.25 3.93 -7.81
C GLN A 81 10.36 3.03 -8.32
N VAL A 82 10.24 1.74 -8.05
CA VAL A 82 11.15 0.74 -8.58
C VAL A 82 10.73 0.40 -10.01
N ALA A 83 11.67 0.49 -10.96
CA ALA A 83 11.46 -0.01 -12.31
C ALA A 83 11.39 -1.53 -12.30
N ASP A 84 10.55 -2.08 -13.17
CA ASP A 84 10.45 -3.52 -13.39
C ASP A 84 10.23 -4.29 -12.09
N SER A 85 9.03 -4.23 -11.57
CA SER A 85 8.63 -5.07 -10.45
C SER A 85 8.63 -6.53 -10.90
N TYR A 86 9.74 -7.22 -10.63
CA TYR A 86 9.73 -8.68 -10.73
C TYR A 86 8.82 -9.25 -9.66
N TYR A 87 7.93 -10.13 -10.06
CA TYR A 87 7.07 -10.86 -9.15
C TYR A 87 7.90 -11.87 -8.36
N GLY A 88 7.53 -12.12 -7.11
CA GLY A 88 8.35 -12.86 -6.16
C GLY A 88 8.97 -11.92 -5.12
N SER A 89 8.23 -10.95 -4.67
CA SER A 89 8.63 -9.83 -3.81
C SER A 89 8.88 -10.18 -2.34
N GLY A 90 9.22 -11.41 -2.00
CA GLY A 90 9.49 -11.77 -0.61
C GLY A 90 8.29 -12.33 0.16
N ARG A 91 7.10 -12.43 -0.44
CA ARG A 91 6.03 -13.28 0.07
C ARG A 91 6.22 -14.66 -0.51
N VAL A 92 6.57 -15.61 0.34
CA VAL A 92 6.87 -16.98 -0.07
C VAL A 92 5.93 -17.97 0.60
N TRP A 93 5.57 -19.02 -0.10
CA TRP A 93 4.92 -20.16 0.46
C TRP A 93 5.92 -21.27 0.71
N GLY A 94 5.75 -21.96 1.81
CA GLY A 94 6.58 -23.09 2.17
C GLY A 94 5.71 -24.28 2.56
N ILE A 95 6.18 -25.49 2.24
CA ILE A 95 5.58 -26.73 2.68
C ILE A 95 6.42 -27.26 3.85
N GLY A 96 5.78 -27.52 4.99
CA GLY A 96 6.48 -28.07 6.16
C GLY A 96 7.13 -29.43 5.85
N SER A 97 8.32 -29.66 6.34
CA SER A 97 9.10 -30.89 6.09
C SER A 97 8.42 -32.15 6.61
N GLY A 98 7.53 -32.04 7.60
CA GLY A 98 6.78 -33.17 8.18
C GLY A 98 5.52 -33.59 7.39
N VAL A 99 5.19 -32.91 6.30
CA VAL A 99 4.05 -33.27 5.46
C VAL A 99 4.39 -34.51 4.62
N ASP A 100 3.48 -35.48 4.54
CA ASP A 100 3.65 -36.66 3.70
C ASP A 100 3.64 -36.35 2.19
N ASP A 101 4.20 -37.23 1.38
CA ASP A 101 4.42 -36.95 -0.04
C ASP A 101 3.11 -36.82 -0.84
N ALA A 102 2.06 -37.57 -0.49
CA ALA A 102 0.77 -37.45 -1.17
C ALA A 102 0.11 -36.09 -0.90
N THR A 103 0.24 -35.57 0.30
CA THR A 103 -0.22 -34.25 0.67
C THR A 103 0.64 -33.14 0.01
N LYS A 104 1.96 -33.32 -0.06
CA LYS A 104 2.85 -32.40 -0.80
C LYS A 104 2.44 -32.29 -2.25
N GLU A 105 2.16 -33.42 -2.90
CA GLU A 105 1.72 -33.43 -4.30
C GLU A 105 0.43 -32.61 -4.51
N LYS A 106 -0.58 -32.80 -3.63
CA LYS A 106 -1.81 -31.99 -3.69
C LYS A 106 -1.57 -30.51 -3.45
N ILE A 107 -0.68 -30.14 -2.52
CA ILE A 107 -0.32 -28.73 -2.29
C ILE A 107 0.36 -28.14 -3.52
N MET A 108 1.24 -28.89 -4.17
CA MET A 108 1.91 -28.43 -5.40
C MET A 108 0.91 -28.27 -6.55
N GLN A 109 -0.06 -29.19 -6.69
CA GLN A 109 -1.15 -29.06 -7.67
C GLN A 109 -2.00 -27.80 -7.41
N LEU A 110 -2.29 -27.49 -6.14
CA LEU A 110 -2.97 -26.26 -5.76
C LEU A 110 -2.15 -25.02 -6.12
N PHE A 111 -0.84 -25.02 -5.85
CA PHE A 111 0.05 -23.89 -6.21
C PHE A 111 0.12 -23.68 -7.72
N ASP A 112 0.21 -24.76 -8.48
CA ASP A 112 0.21 -24.71 -9.94
C ASP A 112 -1.11 -24.15 -10.49
N TRP A 113 -2.25 -24.62 -9.98
CA TRP A 113 -3.54 -24.04 -10.34
C TRP A 113 -3.67 -22.58 -9.94
N MET A 114 -3.24 -22.18 -8.74
CA MET A 114 -3.28 -20.76 -8.32
C MET A 114 -2.42 -19.85 -9.19
N ALA A 115 -1.36 -20.38 -9.81
CA ALA A 115 -0.51 -19.66 -10.76
C ALA A 115 -1.02 -19.69 -12.20
N SER A 116 -2.04 -20.52 -12.48
CA SER A 116 -2.66 -20.58 -13.81
C SER A 116 -3.52 -19.34 -14.10
N PRO A 117 -3.78 -19.02 -15.38
CA PRO A 117 -4.71 -17.95 -15.74
C PRO A 117 -6.09 -18.08 -15.08
N GLU A 118 -6.59 -19.31 -14.95
CA GLU A 118 -7.87 -19.58 -14.27
C GLU A 118 -7.81 -19.19 -12.78
N GLY A 119 -6.81 -19.69 -12.04
CA GLY A 119 -6.68 -19.40 -10.62
C GLY A 119 -6.43 -17.92 -10.33
N ILE A 120 -5.71 -17.22 -11.21
CA ILE A 120 -5.50 -15.77 -11.12
C ILE A 120 -6.81 -15.03 -11.40
N SER A 121 -7.59 -15.46 -12.40
CA SER A 121 -8.90 -14.87 -12.70
C SER A 121 -9.86 -15.00 -11.52
N TYR A 122 -9.95 -16.15 -10.87
CA TYR A 122 -10.79 -16.29 -9.67
C TYR A 122 -10.43 -15.31 -8.58
N MET A 123 -9.17 -14.96 -8.45
CA MET A 123 -8.73 -13.99 -7.44
C MET A 123 -9.04 -12.54 -7.83
N TRP A 124 -8.81 -12.16 -9.10
CA TRP A 124 -8.94 -10.78 -9.57
C TRP A 124 -10.31 -10.48 -10.20
N ASP A 125 -10.79 -11.35 -11.07
CA ASP A 125 -12.03 -11.17 -11.83
C ASP A 125 -13.26 -11.63 -11.01
N GLY A 126 -13.05 -12.60 -10.11
CA GLY A 126 -14.12 -13.26 -9.39
C GLY A 126 -14.81 -14.36 -10.23
N ILE A 127 -16.12 -14.51 -10.05
CA ILE A 127 -16.92 -15.60 -10.56
C ILE A 127 -17.77 -15.10 -11.73
N ALA A 128 -17.67 -15.77 -12.89
CA ALA A 128 -18.53 -15.49 -14.04
C ALA A 128 -20.01 -15.70 -13.68
N GLY A 129 -20.87 -14.81 -14.12
CA GLY A 129 -22.30 -14.80 -13.78
C GLY A 129 -22.64 -14.24 -12.40
N VAL A 130 -21.65 -14.04 -11.55
CA VAL A 130 -21.79 -13.42 -10.21
C VAL A 130 -21.10 -12.04 -10.19
N ASN A 131 -19.78 -12.03 -10.36
CA ASN A 131 -19.00 -10.80 -10.33
C ASN A 131 -18.93 -10.12 -11.70
N TYR A 132 -18.97 -10.88 -12.79
CA TYR A 132 -18.94 -10.34 -14.14
C TYR A 132 -19.80 -11.16 -15.12
N ALA A 133 -20.18 -10.51 -16.17
CA ALA A 133 -20.80 -11.12 -17.35
C ALA A 133 -19.89 -10.93 -18.57
N ILE A 134 -20.04 -11.78 -19.57
CA ILE A 134 -19.38 -11.65 -20.87
C ILE A 134 -20.36 -10.98 -21.81
N GLU A 135 -20.00 -9.82 -22.36
CA GLU A 135 -20.85 -9.10 -23.32
C GLU A 135 -21.00 -9.90 -24.60
N GLU A 136 -22.25 -10.11 -25.03
CA GLU A 136 -22.54 -10.79 -26.26
C GLU A 136 -22.03 -9.99 -27.47
N GLY A 137 -21.35 -10.65 -28.38
CA GLY A 137 -20.82 -10.05 -29.61
C GLY A 137 -19.42 -9.42 -29.47
N THR A 138 -19.04 -8.89 -28.32
CA THR A 138 -17.71 -8.30 -28.10
C THR A 138 -16.76 -9.25 -27.35
N GLY A 139 -17.31 -10.12 -26.50
CA GLY A 139 -16.53 -11.00 -25.62
C GLY A 139 -15.85 -10.27 -24.45
N ARG A 140 -16.10 -8.96 -24.26
CA ARG A 140 -15.54 -8.19 -23.17
C ARG A 140 -16.17 -8.60 -21.84
N TYR A 141 -15.40 -8.53 -20.77
CA TYR A 141 -15.90 -8.76 -19.43
C TYR A 141 -16.49 -7.46 -18.87
N ALA A 142 -17.69 -7.54 -18.33
CA ALA A 142 -18.37 -6.41 -17.72
C ALA A 142 -18.75 -6.74 -16.28
N GLN A 143 -18.34 -5.91 -15.35
CA GLN A 143 -18.71 -6.06 -13.94
C GLN A 143 -20.22 -5.94 -13.76
N THR A 144 -20.83 -6.90 -13.06
CA THR A 144 -22.27 -6.85 -12.75
C THR A 144 -22.56 -5.80 -11.69
N ASP A 145 -23.77 -5.25 -11.66
CA ASP A 145 -24.20 -4.31 -10.63
C ASP A 145 -24.13 -4.95 -9.23
N ASP A 146 -24.46 -6.23 -9.13
CA ASP A 146 -24.39 -6.99 -7.89
C ASP A 146 -22.95 -7.17 -7.39
N SER A 147 -21.97 -7.25 -8.29
CA SER A 147 -20.55 -7.38 -7.92
C SER A 147 -20.10 -6.27 -7.00
N VAL A 148 -20.50 -5.04 -7.29
CA VAL A 148 -20.16 -3.88 -6.43
C VAL A 148 -20.72 -4.06 -5.02
N ALA A 149 -21.95 -4.57 -4.93
CA ALA A 149 -22.59 -4.83 -3.63
C ALA A 149 -21.95 -6.01 -2.88
N TYR A 150 -21.55 -7.07 -3.59
CA TYR A 150 -20.84 -8.22 -2.99
C TYR A 150 -19.47 -7.80 -2.43
N VAL A 151 -18.67 -7.12 -3.24
CA VAL A 151 -17.33 -6.66 -2.83
C VAL A 151 -17.40 -5.68 -1.66
N ALA A 152 -18.43 -4.84 -1.61
CA ALA A 152 -18.68 -3.90 -0.52
C ALA A 152 -19.30 -4.56 0.74
N GLY A 153 -19.58 -5.87 0.72
CA GLY A 153 -20.25 -6.58 1.83
C GLY A 153 -21.69 -6.15 2.08
N LYS A 154 -22.34 -5.52 1.10
CA LYS A 154 -23.74 -5.05 1.20
C LYS A 154 -24.76 -6.09 0.75
N LYS A 155 -24.31 -7.15 0.11
CA LYS A 155 -25.15 -8.24 -0.41
C LYS A 155 -24.43 -9.58 -0.21
N ASN A 156 -25.16 -10.59 0.20
CA ASN A 156 -24.66 -11.96 0.25
C ASN A 156 -24.63 -12.58 -1.15
N LEU A 157 -23.68 -13.48 -1.36
CA LEU A 157 -23.64 -14.32 -2.55
C LEU A 157 -24.95 -15.16 -2.64
N PRO A 158 -25.36 -15.57 -3.85
CA PRO A 158 -26.41 -16.57 -4.02
C PRO A 158 -26.10 -17.87 -3.26
N ASP A 159 -27.15 -18.59 -2.81
CA ASP A 159 -27.00 -19.82 -2.04
C ASP A 159 -26.17 -20.90 -2.77
N GLU A 160 -26.25 -20.95 -4.08
CA GLU A 160 -25.46 -21.86 -4.94
C GLU A 160 -23.95 -21.58 -4.87
N TRP A 161 -23.56 -20.38 -4.43
CA TRP A 161 -22.18 -19.96 -4.18
C TRP A 161 -21.85 -19.84 -2.69
N GLY A 162 -22.64 -20.47 -1.83
CA GLY A 162 -22.42 -20.55 -0.39
C GLY A 162 -23.16 -19.54 0.45
N GLY A 163 -23.86 -18.57 -0.15
CA GLY A 163 -24.83 -17.68 0.55
C GLY A 163 -24.23 -16.64 1.52
N GLY A 164 -22.94 -16.70 1.80
CA GLY A 164 -22.25 -15.80 2.74
C GLY A 164 -21.72 -14.53 2.09
N LEU A 165 -20.94 -13.75 2.84
CA LEU A 165 -20.27 -12.58 2.30
C LEU A 165 -19.13 -12.98 1.34
N TYR A 166 -19.04 -12.30 0.21
CA TYR A 166 -18.02 -12.56 -0.81
C TYR A 166 -16.58 -12.55 -0.22
N ASN A 167 -16.30 -11.65 0.70
CA ASN A 167 -14.98 -11.51 1.28
C ASN A 167 -14.63 -12.60 2.31
N ASP A 168 -15.61 -13.33 2.85
CA ASP A 168 -15.36 -14.40 3.82
C ASP A 168 -14.70 -15.62 3.19
N GLY A 169 -15.01 -15.89 1.92
CA GLY A 169 -14.46 -17.01 1.16
C GLY A 169 -13.41 -16.63 0.12
N LYS A 170 -13.10 -15.34 -0.04
CA LYS A 170 -12.17 -14.87 -1.05
C LYS A 170 -10.75 -15.34 -0.76
N CYS A 171 -10.23 -16.22 -1.63
CA CYS A 171 -8.83 -16.61 -1.57
C CYS A 171 -7.94 -15.47 -2.07
N GLN A 172 -7.03 -14.99 -1.23
CA GLN A 172 -6.04 -13.96 -1.59
C GLN A 172 -4.61 -14.49 -1.62
N LEU A 173 -4.42 -15.81 -1.55
CA LEU A 173 -3.09 -16.42 -1.48
C LEU A 173 -2.24 -16.12 -2.71
N ASN A 174 -2.87 -16.04 -3.88
CA ASN A 174 -2.20 -15.79 -5.16
C ASN A 174 -2.25 -14.34 -5.64
N GLN A 175 -2.64 -13.41 -4.80
CA GLN A 175 -2.81 -11.98 -5.12
C GLN A 175 -1.53 -11.31 -5.69
N TYR A 176 -0.34 -11.84 -5.38
CA TYR A 176 0.93 -11.25 -5.80
C TYR A 176 1.71 -12.09 -6.82
N ILE A 177 1.09 -13.10 -7.40
CA ILE A 177 1.74 -13.92 -8.45
C ILE A 177 1.94 -13.10 -9.72
N VAL A 178 0.94 -12.30 -10.08
CA VAL A 178 1.02 -11.36 -11.20
C VAL A 178 0.54 -9.97 -10.78
N SER A 179 0.89 -8.96 -11.57
CA SER A 179 0.31 -7.63 -11.43
C SER A 179 -1.20 -7.68 -11.71
N ASN A 180 -1.95 -6.86 -10.99
CA ASN A 180 -3.37 -6.62 -11.31
C ASN A 180 -3.58 -6.02 -12.71
N MET A 181 -2.54 -5.44 -13.30
CA MET A 181 -2.53 -4.92 -14.68
C MET A 181 -1.96 -5.92 -15.70
N ALA A 182 -1.51 -7.10 -15.27
CA ALA A 182 -1.09 -8.13 -16.20
C ALA A 182 -2.28 -8.57 -17.07
N VAL A 183 -2.02 -8.81 -18.35
CA VAL A 183 -3.05 -9.17 -19.31
C VAL A 183 -3.53 -10.61 -19.08
N ASN A 184 -4.83 -10.76 -18.91
CA ASN A 184 -5.50 -12.06 -18.86
C ASN A 184 -5.62 -12.61 -20.28
N PRO A 185 -5.02 -13.78 -20.58
CA PRO A 185 -5.08 -14.35 -21.93
C PRO A 185 -6.49 -14.77 -22.39
N ASN A 186 -7.45 -14.86 -21.47
CA ASN A 186 -8.81 -15.27 -21.80
C ASN A 186 -9.65 -14.15 -22.43
N ASN A 187 -9.37 -12.88 -22.08
CA ASN A 187 -10.14 -11.74 -22.58
C ASN A 187 -9.25 -10.61 -23.13
N ASN A 188 -7.94 -10.76 -23.07
CA ASN A 188 -6.97 -9.77 -23.50
C ASN A 188 -7.08 -8.41 -22.79
N GLU A 189 -7.60 -8.39 -21.56
CA GLU A 189 -7.69 -7.22 -20.70
C GLU A 189 -6.90 -7.47 -19.38
N PRO A 190 -6.63 -6.43 -18.57
CA PRO A 190 -6.01 -6.63 -17.27
C PRO A 190 -6.82 -7.58 -16.38
N TYR A 191 -6.12 -8.36 -15.54
CA TYR A 191 -6.82 -9.26 -14.60
C TYR A 191 -7.73 -8.50 -13.64
N SER A 192 -7.35 -7.32 -13.17
CA SER A 192 -8.23 -6.58 -12.27
C SER A 192 -9.36 -5.90 -13.02
N MET A 193 -10.60 -6.20 -12.64
CA MET A 193 -11.79 -5.62 -13.22
C MET A 193 -11.83 -4.08 -13.17
N SER A 194 -11.08 -3.45 -12.27
CA SER A 194 -10.99 -1.99 -12.19
C SER A 194 -10.36 -1.35 -13.43
N TYR A 195 -9.61 -2.13 -14.21
CA TYR A 195 -8.93 -1.68 -15.43
C TYR A 195 -9.55 -2.24 -16.71
N TRP A 196 -10.69 -2.95 -16.61
CA TRP A 196 -11.40 -3.39 -17.81
C TRP A 196 -11.94 -2.21 -18.59
N SER A 197 -11.90 -2.30 -19.92
CA SER A 197 -12.42 -1.26 -20.80
C SER A 197 -13.87 -0.89 -20.46
N THR A 198 -14.71 -1.85 -20.16
CA THR A 198 -16.11 -1.64 -19.76
C THR A 198 -16.26 -0.84 -18.46
N ASN A 199 -15.30 -0.92 -17.54
CA ASN A 199 -15.30 -0.11 -16.33
C ASN A 199 -14.69 1.28 -16.54
N LEU A 200 -13.68 1.38 -17.41
CA LEU A 200 -13.06 2.66 -17.76
C LEU A 200 -14.00 3.55 -18.61
N GLU A 201 -14.92 2.94 -19.36
CA GLU A 201 -15.96 3.63 -20.12
C GLU A 201 -17.09 4.20 -19.23
N LYS A 202 -17.22 3.73 -17.98
CA LYS A 202 -18.23 4.27 -17.05
C LYS A 202 -17.97 5.74 -16.71
N PRO A 203 -19.03 6.52 -16.43
CA PRO A 203 -18.86 7.89 -15.99
C PRO A 203 -17.91 7.98 -14.79
N LYS A 204 -16.95 8.87 -14.87
CA LYS A 204 -16.01 9.15 -13.77
C LYS A 204 -16.77 9.87 -12.66
N ASP A 205 -16.39 9.61 -11.40
CA ASP A 205 -16.95 10.38 -10.28
C ASP A 205 -16.44 11.84 -10.30
N GLN A 206 -17.12 12.73 -9.60
CA GLN A 206 -16.83 14.17 -9.63
C GLN A 206 -15.39 14.49 -9.24
N ARG A 207 -14.73 13.72 -8.37
CA ARG A 207 -13.33 13.95 -7.99
C ARG A 207 -12.36 13.81 -9.16
N TYR A 208 -12.63 12.87 -10.06
CA TYR A 208 -11.82 12.71 -11.27
C TYR A 208 -12.05 13.85 -12.26
N VAL A 209 -13.29 14.30 -12.38
CA VAL A 209 -13.61 15.48 -13.19
C VAL A 209 -12.89 16.71 -12.66
N ASP A 210 -13.01 16.98 -11.36
CA ASP A 210 -12.35 18.11 -10.69
C ASP A 210 -10.81 18.02 -10.80
N TRP A 211 -10.26 16.79 -10.71
CA TRP A 211 -8.83 16.58 -10.90
C TRP A 211 -8.38 16.94 -12.31
N THR A 212 -9.07 16.41 -13.34
CA THR A 212 -8.75 16.66 -14.74
C THR A 212 -8.88 18.16 -15.09
N GLU A 213 -9.92 18.81 -14.60
CA GLU A 213 -10.09 20.26 -14.77
C GLU A 213 -8.96 21.07 -14.13
N LYS A 214 -8.50 20.65 -12.96
CA LYS A 214 -7.48 21.39 -12.20
C LYS A 214 -6.06 21.13 -12.69
N TYR A 215 -5.73 19.89 -13.02
CA TYR A 215 -4.35 19.46 -13.28
C TYR A 215 -4.07 19.10 -14.74
N GLY A 216 -5.09 18.99 -15.58
CA GLY A 216 -4.95 18.75 -17.03
C GLY A 216 -4.63 17.32 -17.42
N THR A 217 -4.63 16.39 -16.46
CA THR A 217 -4.36 14.96 -16.70
C THR A 217 -5.49 14.09 -16.19
N ASP A 218 -5.66 12.92 -16.77
CA ASP A 218 -6.71 11.98 -16.33
C ASP A 218 -6.37 11.28 -15.02
N THR A 219 -5.09 11.10 -14.73
CA THR A 219 -4.62 10.44 -13.53
C THR A 219 -3.53 11.21 -12.81
N GLN A 220 -3.39 10.93 -11.52
CA GLN A 220 -2.30 11.48 -10.70
C GLN A 220 -0.93 10.99 -11.17
N THR A 221 -0.85 9.75 -11.65
CA THR A 221 0.40 9.18 -12.17
C THR A 221 0.87 9.94 -13.40
N GLU A 222 -0.02 10.19 -14.36
CA GLU A 222 0.29 11.01 -15.53
C GLU A 222 0.78 12.40 -15.14
N TYR A 223 0.10 13.06 -14.19
CA TYR A 223 0.56 14.35 -13.70
C TYR A 223 1.99 14.29 -13.14
N PHE A 224 2.31 13.28 -12.32
CA PHE A 224 3.63 13.14 -11.75
C PHE A 224 4.71 12.82 -12.81
N GLU A 225 4.36 12.04 -13.83
CA GLU A 225 5.25 11.73 -14.96
C GLU A 225 5.51 12.98 -15.80
N GLU A 226 4.47 13.66 -16.25
CA GLU A 226 4.56 14.86 -17.11
C GLU A 226 5.31 16.01 -16.43
N ASN A 227 5.17 16.15 -15.10
CA ASN A 227 5.88 17.18 -14.34
C ASN A 227 7.26 16.72 -13.83
N GLY A 228 7.73 15.53 -14.23
CA GLY A 228 9.04 15.01 -13.84
C GLY A 228 9.20 14.75 -12.33
N LEU A 229 8.11 14.59 -11.62
CA LEU A 229 8.08 14.30 -10.18
C LEU A 229 8.24 12.80 -9.89
N LEU A 230 7.94 11.94 -10.87
CA LEU A 230 8.12 10.50 -10.77
C LEU A 230 9.55 10.11 -11.13
N LYS A 231 10.26 9.54 -10.18
CA LYS A 231 11.65 9.07 -10.36
C LYS A 231 11.69 7.55 -10.33
N THR A 232 12.15 6.95 -11.40
CA THR A 232 12.32 5.51 -11.49
C THR A 232 13.72 5.11 -11.04
N VAL A 233 13.80 4.12 -10.16
CA VAL A 233 15.07 3.53 -9.71
C VAL A 233 15.15 2.06 -10.15
N ALA A 234 16.35 1.61 -10.53
CA ALA A 234 16.54 0.23 -10.92
C ALA A 234 16.17 -0.73 -9.79
N ASN A 235 15.42 -1.77 -10.13
CA ASN A 235 15.19 -2.90 -9.24
C ASN A 235 16.43 -3.80 -9.28
N VAL A 236 16.98 -4.08 -8.10
CA VAL A 236 18.14 -4.98 -7.98
C VAL A 236 17.84 -6.01 -6.89
N ASN A 237 18.13 -7.26 -7.21
CA ASN A 237 18.01 -8.34 -6.24
C ASN A 237 19.37 -8.57 -5.57
N VAL A 238 19.52 -8.09 -4.36
CA VAL A 238 20.75 -8.26 -3.56
C VAL A 238 20.40 -9.03 -2.30
N VAL A 239 21.01 -10.19 -2.11
CA VAL A 239 20.88 -10.93 -0.85
C VAL A 239 21.65 -10.17 0.23
N LEU A 240 20.92 -9.66 1.19
CA LEU A 240 21.47 -8.96 2.34
C LEU A 240 21.65 -9.90 3.52
N GLU A 241 22.70 -9.68 4.28
CA GLU A 241 22.97 -10.44 5.50
C GLU A 241 21.88 -10.17 6.55
N SER A 242 21.49 -11.21 7.28
CA SER A 242 20.62 -11.06 8.44
C SER A 242 21.36 -10.35 9.57
N ASP A 243 20.61 -9.67 10.41
CA ASP A 243 21.17 -9.09 11.62
C ASP A 243 21.76 -10.19 12.53
N THR A 244 22.90 -9.92 13.11
CA THR A 244 23.40 -10.75 14.23
C THR A 244 22.49 -10.56 15.44
N THR A 245 22.58 -11.45 16.42
CA THR A 245 21.79 -11.34 17.67
C THR A 245 22.00 -9.99 18.35
N ASP A 246 23.24 -9.51 18.40
CA ASP A 246 23.57 -8.24 19.05
C ASP A 246 23.02 -7.05 18.26
N ILE A 247 23.17 -7.03 16.95
CA ILE A 247 22.60 -5.99 16.08
C ILE A 247 21.06 -5.96 16.16
N ALA A 248 20.42 -7.12 16.18
CA ALA A 248 18.96 -7.21 16.31
C ALA A 248 18.49 -6.63 17.66
N LEU A 249 19.22 -6.87 18.75
CA LEU A 249 18.92 -6.32 20.06
C LEU A 249 19.08 -4.80 20.07
N ILE A 250 20.22 -4.29 19.59
CA ILE A 250 20.48 -2.84 19.47
C ILE A 250 19.38 -2.19 18.61
N ARG A 251 19.06 -2.75 17.46
CA ARG A 251 18.01 -2.23 16.57
C ARG A 251 16.65 -2.14 17.26
N SER A 252 16.27 -3.19 17.99
CA SER A 252 15.01 -3.21 18.73
C SER A 252 14.96 -2.15 19.83
N GLN A 253 16.03 -1.99 20.60
CA GLN A 253 16.12 -0.98 21.66
C GLN A 253 16.14 0.45 21.09
N CYS A 254 16.96 0.70 20.08
CA CYS A 254 17.00 1.99 19.40
C CYS A 254 15.64 2.34 18.79
N GLY A 255 14.99 1.41 18.10
CA GLY A 255 13.66 1.61 17.49
C GLY A 255 12.61 2.04 18.53
N LYS A 256 12.60 1.40 19.69
CA LYS A 256 11.68 1.76 20.78
C LYS A 256 11.95 3.18 21.31
N GLU A 257 13.21 3.53 21.58
CA GLU A 257 13.56 4.85 22.07
C GLU A 257 13.27 5.96 21.02
N ILE A 258 13.57 5.70 19.73
CA ILE A 258 13.23 6.62 18.64
C ILE A 258 11.72 6.85 18.60
N THR A 259 10.90 5.81 18.64
CA THR A 259 9.44 5.96 18.59
C THR A 259 8.92 6.79 19.77
N ASN A 260 9.37 6.46 21.00
CA ASN A 260 8.93 7.14 22.20
C ASN A 260 9.36 8.62 22.22
N ALA A 261 10.61 8.90 21.87
CA ALA A 261 11.13 10.27 21.83
C ALA A 261 10.47 11.10 20.72
N SER A 262 10.21 10.49 19.55
CA SER A 262 9.58 11.18 18.43
C SER A 262 8.20 11.71 18.78
N TRP A 263 7.36 10.93 19.43
CA TRP A 263 6.06 11.41 19.88
C TRP A 263 6.16 12.50 20.94
N LYS A 264 7.11 12.39 21.88
CA LYS A 264 7.36 13.45 22.87
C LYS A 264 7.79 14.75 22.17
N MET A 265 8.65 14.65 21.17
CA MET A 265 9.11 15.82 20.39
C MET A 265 7.99 16.48 19.61
N VAL A 266 7.11 15.70 18.96
CA VAL A 266 5.94 16.22 18.23
C VAL A 266 5.00 16.99 19.16
N PHE A 267 4.84 16.53 20.40
CA PHE A 267 3.98 17.16 21.41
C PHE A 267 4.72 18.07 22.41
N ALA A 268 5.99 18.41 22.15
CA ALA A 268 6.74 19.30 22.99
C ALA A 268 6.04 20.67 23.13
N ALA A 269 6.14 21.27 24.30
CA ALA A 269 5.49 22.54 24.59
C ALA A 269 6.09 23.72 23.79
N ASP A 270 7.40 23.69 23.59
CA ASP A 270 8.13 24.72 22.86
C ASP A 270 9.37 24.15 22.14
N GLN A 271 10.07 25.05 21.42
CA GLN A 271 11.28 24.69 20.68
C GLN A 271 12.43 24.26 21.62
N ALA A 272 12.53 24.82 22.80
CA ALA A 272 13.59 24.44 23.72
C ALA A 272 13.43 23.04 24.26
N GLU A 273 12.21 22.63 24.57
CA GLU A 273 11.90 21.26 24.94
C GLU A 273 12.11 20.28 23.75
N PHE A 274 11.68 20.65 22.55
CA PHE A 274 11.92 19.86 21.34
C PHE A 274 13.42 19.59 21.13
N ASP A 275 14.24 20.62 21.20
CA ASP A 275 15.70 20.53 21.03
C ASP A 275 16.34 19.69 22.13
N ALA A 276 15.93 19.89 23.39
CA ALA A 276 16.42 19.08 24.50
C ALA A 276 16.11 17.61 24.37
N LEU A 277 14.89 17.25 23.91
CA LEU A 277 14.50 15.88 23.63
C LEU A 277 15.31 15.26 22.49
N TRP A 278 15.64 16.04 21.46
CA TRP A 278 16.49 15.57 20.36
C TRP A 278 17.92 15.26 20.82
N GLU A 279 18.53 16.15 21.63
CA GLU A 279 19.87 15.92 22.17
C GLU A 279 19.89 14.69 23.09
N ASN A 280 18.91 14.57 23.97
CA ASN A 280 18.78 13.40 24.86
C ASN A 280 18.60 12.10 24.05
N LEU A 281 17.80 12.12 22.99
CA LEU A 281 17.64 10.95 22.12
C LEU A 281 18.98 10.52 21.50
N LYS A 282 19.78 11.46 21.00
CA LYS A 282 21.09 11.16 20.42
C LYS A 282 22.04 10.52 21.46
N GLU A 283 22.10 11.07 22.66
CA GLU A 283 22.92 10.52 23.75
C GLU A 283 22.46 9.11 24.14
N THR A 284 21.15 8.90 24.26
CA THR A 284 20.56 7.60 24.58
C THR A 284 20.88 6.55 23.51
N LEU A 285 20.72 6.91 22.23
CA LEU A 285 21.00 5.99 21.12
C LEU A 285 22.48 5.64 21.03
N THR A 286 23.37 6.60 21.24
CA THR A 286 24.82 6.34 21.30
C THR A 286 25.14 5.36 22.43
N GLY A 287 24.52 5.53 23.60
CA GLY A 287 24.69 4.61 24.74
C GLY A 287 24.17 3.19 24.48
N ILE A 288 23.20 3.00 23.61
CA ILE A 288 22.66 1.68 23.22
C ILE A 288 23.57 0.98 22.17
N GLY A 289 24.34 1.74 21.38
CA GLY A 289 25.18 1.20 20.30
C GLY A 289 24.74 1.63 18.89
N TRP A 290 24.12 2.80 18.77
CA TRP A 290 23.67 3.34 17.49
C TRP A 290 24.74 3.40 16.41
N ASP A 291 25.98 3.75 16.79
CA ASP A 291 27.07 3.87 15.83
C ASP A 291 27.44 2.52 15.19
N ASP A 292 27.40 1.44 15.96
CA ASP A 292 27.62 0.08 15.46
C ASP A 292 26.48 -0.36 14.54
N LEU A 293 25.24 -0.02 14.90
CA LEU A 293 24.07 -0.30 14.08
C LEU A 293 24.13 0.44 12.72
N VAL A 294 24.45 1.73 12.76
CA VAL A 294 24.59 2.54 11.53
C VAL A 294 25.72 2.02 10.67
N LYS A 295 26.86 1.67 11.25
CA LYS A 295 27.99 1.09 10.49
C LYS A 295 27.57 -0.21 9.79
N PHE A 296 26.92 -1.13 10.52
CA PHE A 296 26.42 -2.38 9.96
C PHE A 296 25.44 -2.13 8.81
N ASP A 297 24.47 -1.23 8.99
CA ASP A 297 23.50 -0.90 7.96
C ASP A 297 24.12 -0.23 6.73
N MET A 298 25.06 0.67 6.93
CA MET A 298 25.77 1.33 5.81
C MET A 298 26.56 0.32 4.98
N GLU A 299 27.28 -0.59 5.61
CA GLU A 299 28.03 -1.66 4.91
C GLU A 299 27.05 -2.59 4.15
N LYS A 300 25.94 -2.96 4.77
CA LYS A 300 24.89 -3.81 4.20
C LYS A 300 24.24 -3.16 2.97
N TYR A 301 23.81 -1.92 3.10
CA TYR A 301 23.09 -1.22 2.03
C TYR A 301 24.02 -0.65 0.94
N GLN A 302 25.34 -0.53 1.19
CA GLN A 302 26.29 -0.17 0.16
C GLN A 302 26.26 -1.19 -1.01
N LYS A 303 26.05 -2.47 -0.73
CA LYS A 303 25.86 -3.53 -1.73
C LYS A 303 24.69 -3.25 -2.67
N VAL A 304 23.56 -2.75 -2.13
CA VAL A 304 22.39 -2.37 -2.92
C VAL A 304 22.67 -1.13 -3.78
N ILE A 305 23.37 -0.15 -3.22
CA ILE A 305 23.75 1.08 -3.93
C ILE A 305 24.64 0.75 -5.11
N ASP A 306 25.63 -0.12 -4.91
CA ASP A 306 26.56 -0.51 -5.95
C ASP A 306 25.89 -1.34 -7.04
N ALA A 307 25.01 -2.26 -6.67
CA ALA A 307 24.20 -3.01 -7.63
C ALA A 307 23.30 -2.09 -8.47
N ARG A 308 22.65 -1.09 -7.86
CA ARG A 308 21.84 -0.10 -8.58
C ARG A 308 22.65 0.77 -9.53
N LYS A 309 23.88 1.13 -9.14
CA LYS A 309 24.80 1.85 -10.04
C LYS A 309 25.21 1.01 -11.23
N ALA A 310 25.42 -0.28 -11.02
CA ALA A 310 25.84 -1.22 -12.09
C ALA A 310 24.67 -1.58 -13.03
N ALA A 311 23.43 -1.44 -12.58
CA ALA A 311 22.21 -1.71 -13.36
C ALA A 311 21.75 -0.52 -14.23
N LYS A 312 22.42 0.63 -14.14
CA LYS A 312 22.22 1.80 -15.02
C LYS A 312 23.04 1.66 -16.28
#